data_94916d39894fae92ac48a30dc9f92197
#
_entry.id   94916d39894fae92ac48a30dc9f92197
#
_cell.length_a   1.000
_cell.length_b   1.000
_cell.length_c   1.000
_cell.angle_alpha   90.00
_cell.angle_beta   90.00
_cell.angle_gamma   90.00
#
_symmetry.space_group_name_H-M   'P 1'
#
loop_
_entity.id
_entity.type
_entity.pdbx_description
1 polymer ?
#
loop_
_entity_poly.entity_id
_entity_poly.type
_entity_poly.pdbx_seq_one_letter_code
_entity_poly.pdbx_strand_id
1 'polypeptide(L)'
;FKGLVSAGYKVEKATRGGVLISVNHRDQPEIVNIARKLDEMGYKLYATDGTASEISRLGTDVEIVGKLGKDNRVFQMLENGRIDYVILTGSTEPSYIKDFIHLNHRCVQLGIPCLTSLDTANALTDILASRYNQHNTELIDICHLRTERQKLKFAKMQTCGNDYIFLENFHGEITCPESLCVTFCDRHYGIGADGIILMEPSDIADAKMRMFNADGSEGAMAGNALR
;
A
#
# COMPACT_ATOMS: atom_id res chain seq x y z
N PHE A 1 0.02 0.59 4.35
CA PHE A 1 -1.06 0.92 3.40
C PHE A 1 -1.94 -0.28 3.11
N LYS A 2 -1.39 -1.33 2.44
CA LYS A 2 -2.17 -2.53 2.03
C LYS A 2 -2.93 -3.18 3.20
N GLY A 3 -2.34 -3.27 4.39
CA GLY A 3 -2.98 -3.82 5.58
C GLY A 3 -4.23 -3.04 6.01
N LEU A 4 -4.19 -1.70 5.99
CA LEU A 4 -5.36 -0.87 6.31
C LEU A 4 -6.46 -1.03 5.25
N VAL A 5 -6.10 -1.03 3.97
CA VAL A 5 -7.07 -1.23 2.88
C VAL A 5 -7.67 -2.63 2.93
N SER A 6 -6.89 -3.68 3.22
CA SER A 6 -7.39 -5.06 3.41
C SER A 6 -8.33 -5.19 4.60
N ALA A 7 -8.13 -4.38 5.65
CA ALA A 7 -9.03 -4.29 6.80
C ALA A 7 -10.31 -3.47 6.52
N GLY A 8 -10.49 -3.00 5.27
CA GLY A 8 -11.67 -2.24 4.85
C GLY A 8 -11.60 -0.74 5.13
N TYR A 9 -10.47 -0.22 5.60
CA TYR A 9 -10.30 1.22 5.83
C TYR A 9 -10.03 1.96 4.52
N LYS A 10 -10.69 3.10 4.34
CA LYS A 10 -10.36 4.04 3.27
C LYS A 10 -9.18 4.89 3.71
N VAL A 11 -8.08 4.79 2.99
CA VAL A 11 -6.88 5.62 3.21
C VAL A 11 -6.84 6.66 2.09
N GLU A 12 -7.60 7.74 2.28
CA GLU A 12 -7.65 8.85 1.34
C GLU A 12 -6.81 10.02 1.88
N LYS A 13 -6.13 10.72 0.99
CA LYS A 13 -5.50 12.00 1.32
C LYS A 13 -6.60 13.04 1.46
N ALA A 14 -7.09 13.23 2.67
CA ALA A 14 -8.07 14.26 2.92
C ALA A 14 -7.41 15.63 2.80
N THR A 15 -7.97 16.49 1.96
CA THR A 15 -7.50 17.88 1.82
C THR A 15 -7.82 18.74 3.05
N ARG A 16 -8.63 18.25 3.99
CA ARG A 16 -9.05 18.95 5.23
C ARG A 16 -9.54 17.97 6.30
N GLY A 17 -8.88 16.84 6.43
CA GLY A 17 -9.24 15.83 7.42
C GLY A 17 -8.84 16.20 8.85
N GLY A 18 -9.44 15.58 9.83
CA GLY A 18 -9.11 15.73 11.23
C GLY A 18 -8.41 14.50 11.81
N VAL A 19 -7.47 14.72 12.72
CA VAL A 19 -6.79 13.65 13.45
C VAL A 19 -6.94 13.89 14.96
N LEU A 20 -7.50 12.91 15.65
CA LEU A 20 -7.57 12.91 17.11
C LEU A 20 -6.35 12.20 17.69
N ILE A 21 -5.66 12.87 18.60
CA ILE A 21 -4.43 12.37 19.24
C ILE A 21 -4.62 12.33 20.75
N SER A 22 -4.50 11.15 21.34
CA SER A 22 -4.49 10.96 22.78
C SER A 22 -3.46 9.89 23.14
N VAL A 23 -2.32 10.31 23.62
CA VAL A 23 -1.20 9.40 23.92
C VAL A 23 -0.84 9.45 25.40
N ASN A 24 -0.26 8.36 25.90
CA ASN A 24 0.21 8.32 27.27
C ASN A 24 1.44 9.23 27.43
N HIS A 25 1.78 9.57 28.66
CA HIS A 25 2.87 10.51 28.97
C HIS A 25 4.24 10.06 28.41
N ARG A 26 4.49 8.76 28.31
CA ARG A 26 5.77 8.23 27.79
C ARG A 26 5.92 8.46 26.28
N ASP A 27 4.82 8.50 25.57
CA ASP A 27 4.75 8.62 24.12
C ASP A 27 4.69 10.08 23.64
N GLN A 28 4.49 11.02 24.59
CA GLN A 28 4.36 12.46 24.29
C GLN A 28 5.55 13.06 23.54
N PRO A 29 6.81 12.74 23.85
CA PRO A 29 7.93 13.30 23.10
C PRO A 29 7.98 12.89 21.64
N GLU A 30 7.55 11.65 21.33
CA GLU A 30 7.60 11.08 19.99
C GLU A 30 6.43 11.55 19.12
N ILE A 31 5.23 11.70 19.72
CA ILE A 31 4.03 12.12 18.98
C ILE A 31 4.17 13.50 18.34
N VAL A 32 5.02 14.36 18.87
CA VAL A 32 5.22 15.73 18.38
C VAL A 32 5.71 15.73 16.92
N ASN A 33 6.63 14.82 16.56
CA ASN A 33 7.11 14.71 15.19
C ASN A 33 6.01 14.22 14.23
N ILE A 34 5.19 13.30 14.69
CA ILE A 34 4.04 12.78 13.93
C ILE A 34 3.00 13.88 13.73
N ALA A 35 2.67 14.61 14.80
CA ALA A 35 1.73 15.73 14.77
C ALA A 35 2.18 16.81 13.77
N ARG A 36 3.46 17.19 13.79
CA ARG A 36 4.02 18.15 12.83
C ARG A 36 3.88 17.68 11.39
N LYS A 37 4.22 16.42 11.09
CA LYS A 37 4.03 15.86 9.73
C LYS A 37 2.58 15.93 9.26
N LEU A 38 1.62 15.66 10.16
CA LEU A 38 0.19 15.72 9.86
C LEU A 38 -0.27 17.17 9.61
N ASP A 39 0.19 18.12 10.42
CA ASP A 39 -0.10 19.55 10.26
C ASP A 39 0.48 20.09 8.93
N GLU A 40 1.72 19.76 8.58
CA GLU A 40 2.36 20.09 7.31
C GLU A 40 1.58 19.52 6.09
N MET A 41 0.88 18.40 6.26
CA MET A 41 -0.01 17.81 5.24
C MET A 41 -1.40 18.46 5.22
N GLY A 42 -1.71 19.40 6.13
CA GLY A 42 -2.97 20.14 6.20
C GLY A 42 -4.07 19.46 7.02
N TYR A 43 -3.73 18.46 7.84
CA TYR A 43 -4.70 17.87 8.77
C TYR A 43 -4.96 18.78 9.97
N LYS A 44 -6.23 18.88 10.37
CA LYS A 44 -6.59 19.56 11.61
C LYS A 44 -6.37 18.63 12.80
N LEU A 45 -5.57 19.08 13.76
CA LEU A 45 -5.20 18.28 14.92
C LEU A 45 -6.11 18.57 16.10
N TYR A 46 -6.55 17.50 16.74
CA TYR A 46 -7.32 17.53 17.99
C TYR A 46 -6.58 16.67 19.01
N ALA A 47 -6.39 17.17 20.21
CA ALA A 47 -5.70 16.38 21.23
C ALA A 47 -6.25 16.62 22.64
N THR A 48 -6.07 15.63 23.52
CA THR A 48 -6.34 15.78 24.95
C THR A 48 -5.32 16.70 25.62
N ASP A 49 -5.69 17.38 26.71
CA ASP A 49 -4.92 18.45 27.36
C ASP A 49 -3.40 18.19 27.46
N GLY A 50 -3.01 17.02 28.00
CA GLY A 50 -1.60 16.69 28.19
C GLY A 50 -0.85 16.52 26.86
N THR A 51 -1.47 15.88 25.89
CA THR A 51 -0.92 15.68 24.55
C THR A 51 -0.87 17.01 23.77
N ALA A 52 -1.92 17.81 23.86
CA ALA A 52 -1.99 19.11 23.20
C ALA A 52 -0.91 20.07 23.69
N SER A 53 -0.64 20.08 25.00
CA SER A 53 0.40 20.92 25.59
C SER A 53 1.79 20.63 25.00
N GLU A 54 2.13 19.35 24.80
CA GLU A 54 3.42 18.96 24.21
C GLU A 54 3.49 19.30 22.71
N ILE A 55 2.40 19.07 21.96
CA ILE A 55 2.33 19.38 20.52
C ILE A 55 2.48 20.89 20.30
N SER A 56 1.73 21.71 21.05
CA SER A 56 1.75 23.18 20.94
C SER A 56 3.10 23.80 21.30
N ARG A 57 3.88 23.14 22.15
CA ARG A 57 5.19 23.61 22.62
C ARG A 57 6.20 23.81 21.50
N LEU A 58 6.05 23.10 20.38
CA LEU A 58 6.88 23.24 19.18
C LEU A 58 6.21 24.06 18.05
N GLY A 59 5.11 24.76 18.37
CA GLY A 59 4.46 25.68 17.43
C GLY A 59 3.46 25.03 16.45
N THR A 60 3.11 23.76 16.66
CA THR A 60 2.08 23.08 15.86
C THR A 60 0.69 23.46 16.39
N ASP A 61 -0.23 23.84 15.50
CA ASP A 61 -1.61 24.20 15.85
C ASP A 61 -2.42 22.95 16.21
N VAL A 62 -3.03 22.94 17.39
CA VAL A 62 -3.82 21.82 17.88
C VAL A 62 -5.00 22.31 18.71
N GLU A 63 -6.20 21.83 18.38
CA GLU A 63 -7.41 22.13 19.13
C GLU A 63 -7.54 21.17 20.32
N ILE A 64 -7.67 21.73 21.52
CA ILE A 64 -7.83 20.93 22.75
C ILE A 64 -9.25 20.36 22.79
N VAL A 65 -9.33 19.04 23.01
CA VAL A 65 -10.56 18.33 23.30
C VAL A 65 -10.53 17.83 24.75
N GLY A 66 -11.69 17.79 25.39
CA GLY A 66 -11.79 17.31 26.78
C GLY A 66 -11.39 15.84 26.95
N LYS A 67 -11.22 15.43 28.21
CA LYS A 67 -10.92 14.02 28.54
C LYS A 67 -12.01 13.11 27.99
N LEU A 68 -11.61 12.00 27.36
CA LEU A 68 -12.43 11.08 26.59
C LEU A 68 -13.69 10.56 27.33
N GLY A 69 -13.64 10.38 28.63
CA GLY A 69 -14.78 9.90 29.41
C GLY A 69 -15.69 10.99 30.01
N LYS A 70 -15.38 12.26 29.84
CA LYS A 70 -16.11 13.38 30.44
C LYS A 70 -16.80 14.29 29.44
N ASP A 71 -16.42 14.23 28.17
CA ASP A 71 -16.93 15.10 27.13
C ASP A 71 -17.42 14.28 25.91
N ASN A 72 -18.70 14.41 25.59
CA ASN A 72 -19.30 13.76 24.42
C ASN A 72 -18.90 14.43 23.09
N ARG A 73 -18.17 15.53 23.13
CA ARG A 73 -17.76 16.28 21.94
C ARG A 73 -16.94 15.43 20.98
N VAL A 74 -16.03 14.61 21.50
CA VAL A 74 -15.19 13.71 20.70
C VAL A 74 -16.04 12.72 19.91
N PHE A 75 -17.03 12.10 20.56
CA PHE A 75 -17.93 11.17 19.89
C PHE A 75 -18.79 11.84 18.82
N GLN A 76 -19.28 13.04 19.07
CA GLN A 76 -19.98 13.84 18.06
C GLN A 76 -19.08 14.21 16.88
N MET A 77 -17.81 14.49 17.11
CA MET A 77 -16.85 14.79 16.04
C MET A 77 -16.57 13.56 15.17
N LEU A 78 -16.48 12.36 15.76
CA LEU A 78 -16.37 11.11 15.02
C LEU A 78 -17.61 10.84 14.18
N GLU A 79 -18.80 10.99 14.76
CA GLU A 79 -20.09 10.76 14.08
C GLU A 79 -20.36 11.76 12.94
N ASN A 80 -19.90 12.99 13.10
CA ASN A 80 -20.03 14.05 12.09
C ASN A 80 -18.95 14.00 11.00
N GLY A 81 -18.08 12.99 11.00
CA GLY A 81 -17.01 12.84 10.00
C GLY A 81 -15.96 13.95 10.04
N ARG A 82 -15.72 14.54 11.21
CA ARG A 82 -14.66 15.55 11.41
C ARG A 82 -13.30 14.93 11.70
N ILE A 83 -13.26 13.65 12.05
CA ILE A 83 -12.07 12.90 12.42
C ILE A 83 -11.93 11.72 11.46
N ASP A 84 -10.83 11.68 10.72
CA ASP A 84 -10.52 10.61 9.77
C ASP A 84 -9.59 9.57 10.37
N TYR A 85 -8.76 9.96 11.32
CA TYR A 85 -7.79 9.08 12.00
C TYR A 85 -7.77 9.35 13.49
N VAL A 86 -7.58 8.28 14.27
CA VAL A 86 -7.39 8.36 15.70
C VAL A 86 -6.05 7.73 16.06
N ILE A 87 -5.21 8.46 16.81
CA ILE A 87 -3.96 7.95 17.40
C ILE A 87 -4.18 7.87 18.90
N LEU A 88 -4.22 6.65 19.43
CA LEU A 88 -4.63 6.38 20.79
C LEU A 88 -3.70 5.35 21.44
N THR A 89 -2.73 5.79 22.23
CA THR A 89 -1.88 4.83 22.96
C THR A 89 -2.44 4.52 24.35
N GLY A 90 -2.33 3.24 24.73
CA GLY A 90 -2.89 2.76 25.99
C GLY A 90 -2.19 3.32 27.21
N SER A 91 -2.95 3.43 28.30
CA SER A 91 -2.43 3.75 29.63
C SER A 91 -2.69 2.58 30.60
N THR A 92 -1.86 2.44 31.62
CA THR A 92 -2.02 1.44 32.68
C THR A 92 -3.07 1.85 33.73
N GLU A 93 -3.58 3.08 33.68
CA GLU A 93 -4.59 3.56 34.63
C GLU A 93 -5.99 2.98 34.32
N PRO A 94 -6.69 2.39 35.29
CA PRO A 94 -7.99 1.73 35.07
C PRO A 94 -9.10 2.65 34.51
N SER A 95 -9.06 3.94 34.81
CA SER A 95 -9.99 4.94 34.27
C SER A 95 -9.82 5.14 32.78
N TYR A 96 -8.57 5.19 32.32
CA TYR A 96 -8.23 5.34 30.91
C TYR A 96 -8.54 4.08 30.08
N ILE A 97 -8.42 2.89 30.67
CA ILE A 97 -8.70 1.63 29.96
C ILE A 97 -10.15 1.59 29.45
N LYS A 98 -11.11 2.04 30.26
CA LYS A 98 -12.52 2.08 29.84
C LYS A 98 -12.75 3.06 28.71
N ASP A 99 -12.21 4.24 28.81
CA ASP A 99 -12.34 5.29 27.80
C ASP A 99 -11.65 4.86 26.48
N PHE A 100 -10.49 4.23 26.59
CA PHE A 100 -9.76 3.63 25.46
C PHE A 100 -10.60 2.59 24.73
N ILE A 101 -11.15 1.61 25.46
CA ILE A 101 -11.98 0.54 24.88
C ILE A 101 -13.21 1.15 24.20
N HIS A 102 -13.89 2.09 24.85
CA HIS A 102 -15.08 2.72 24.32
C HIS A 102 -14.80 3.50 23.03
N LEU A 103 -13.75 4.31 23.02
CA LEU A 103 -13.34 5.06 21.82
C LEU A 103 -12.93 4.15 20.68
N ASN A 104 -12.09 3.14 20.96
CA ASN A 104 -11.66 2.18 19.96
C ASN A 104 -12.84 1.42 19.35
N HIS A 105 -13.77 0.94 20.18
CA HIS A 105 -14.99 0.27 19.71
C HIS A 105 -15.82 1.19 18.80
N ARG A 106 -15.96 2.48 19.16
CA ARG A 106 -16.69 3.45 18.34
C ARG A 106 -15.99 3.72 17.01
N CYS A 107 -14.67 3.82 17.00
CA CYS A 107 -13.89 3.95 15.77
C CYS A 107 -14.11 2.76 14.82
N VAL A 108 -14.09 1.54 15.36
CA VAL A 108 -14.38 0.33 14.56
C VAL A 108 -15.79 0.35 13.97
N GLN A 109 -16.80 0.74 14.77
CA GLN A 109 -18.18 0.84 14.27
C GLN A 109 -18.35 1.87 13.13
N LEU A 110 -17.60 2.96 13.19
CA LEU A 110 -17.65 4.04 12.20
C LEU A 110 -16.68 3.83 11.02
N GLY A 111 -15.86 2.78 11.06
CA GLY A 111 -14.84 2.51 10.03
C GLY A 111 -13.67 3.51 10.05
N ILE A 112 -13.43 4.17 11.21
CA ILE A 112 -12.34 5.13 11.39
C ILE A 112 -11.09 4.39 11.87
N PRO A 113 -9.93 4.49 11.18
CA PRO A 113 -8.71 3.86 11.62
C PRO A 113 -8.26 4.39 12.99
N CYS A 114 -8.14 3.48 13.97
CA CYS A 114 -7.62 3.77 15.30
C CYS A 114 -6.26 3.12 15.47
N LEU A 115 -5.21 3.94 15.57
CA LEU A 115 -3.82 3.51 15.64
C LEU A 115 -3.39 3.49 17.11
N THR A 116 -3.02 2.32 17.59
CA THR A 116 -2.71 2.09 19.01
C THR A 116 -1.21 2.05 19.31
N SER A 117 -0.37 2.29 18.31
CA SER A 117 1.09 2.34 18.40
C SER A 117 1.61 3.53 17.60
N LEU A 118 2.64 4.21 18.12
CA LEU A 118 3.30 5.31 17.43
C LEU A 118 4.04 4.88 16.18
N ASP A 119 4.61 3.67 16.16
CA ASP A 119 5.22 3.10 14.95
C ASP A 119 4.21 3.02 13.81
N THR A 120 2.99 2.53 14.10
CA THR A 120 1.91 2.45 13.11
C THR A 120 1.44 3.84 12.69
N ALA A 121 1.37 4.79 13.62
CA ALA A 121 1.01 6.17 13.32
C ALA A 121 2.07 6.85 12.44
N ASN A 122 3.35 6.65 12.72
CA ASN A 122 4.44 7.17 11.88
C ASN A 122 4.42 6.53 10.49
N ALA A 123 4.25 5.21 10.39
CA ALA A 123 4.10 4.53 9.11
C ALA A 123 2.88 5.05 8.31
N LEU A 124 1.75 5.36 8.96
CA LEU A 124 0.61 5.99 8.29
C LEU A 124 0.97 7.38 7.76
N THR A 125 1.65 8.23 8.54
CA THR A 125 2.06 9.57 8.07
C THR A 125 2.99 9.49 6.86
N ASP A 126 3.93 8.54 6.85
CA ASP A 126 4.82 8.33 5.72
C ASP A 126 4.06 7.84 4.47
N ILE A 127 3.02 7.00 4.65
CA ILE A 127 2.12 6.57 3.57
C ILE A 127 1.32 7.75 3.02
N LEU A 128 0.74 8.57 3.90
CA LEU A 128 -0.04 9.75 3.50
C LEU A 128 0.83 10.79 2.77
N ALA A 129 2.09 10.95 3.17
CA ALA A 129 3.06 11.78 2.49
C ALA A 129 3.54 11.19 1.15
N SER A 130 3.44 9.87 0.96
CA SER A 130 3.90 9.17 -0.23
C SER A 130 2.99 9.39 -1.44
N ARG A 131 3.43 8.94 -2.62
CA ARG A 131 2.64 8.95 -3.85
C ARG A 131 1.69 7.74 -3.97
N TYR A 132 1.71 6.81 -3.02
CA TYR A 132 0.84 5.65 -3.04
C TYR A 132 -0.61 6.05 -2.72
N ASN A 133 -1.55 5.50 -3.49
CA ASN A 133 -2.99 5.63 -3.28
C ASN A 133 -3.71 4.34 -3.71
N GLN A 134 -5.02 4.26 -3.50
CA GLN A 134 -5.79 3.07 -3.87
C GLN A 134 -5.80 2.79 -5.38
N HIS A 135 -5.63 3.81 -6.21
CA HIS A 135 -5.67 3.67 -7.68
C HIS A 135 -4.35 3.14 -8.26
N ASN A 136 -3.22 3.34 -7.57
CA ASN A 136 -1.91 2.88 -8.02
C ASN A 136 -1.35 1.71 -7.19
N THR A 137 -2.20 1.07 -6.37
CA THR A 137 -1.80 -0.04 -5.50
C THR A 137 -2.79 -1.18 -5.64
N GLU A 138 -2.35 -2.31 -6.13
CA GLU A 138 -3.14 -3.53 -6.26
C GLU A 138 -3.07 -4.36 -4.98
N LEU A 139 -4.24 -4.84 -4.53
CA LEU A 139 -4.35 -5.83 -3.46
C LEU A 139 -4.39 -7.22 -4.09
N ILE A 140 -3.43 -8.07 -3.72
CA ILE A 140 -3.40 -9.45 -4.16
C ILE A 140 -3.83 -10.35 -3.00
N ASP A 141 -4.91 -11.12 -3.21
CA ASP A 141 -5.34 -12.12 -2.24
C ASP A 141 -4.37 -13.31 -2.25
N ILE A 142 -3.61 -13.44 -1.17
CA ILE A 142 -2.62 -14.52 -1.01
C ILE A 142 -3.29 -15.90 -1.02
N CYS A 143 -4.51 -16.01 -0.51
CA CYS A 143 -5.26 -17.27 -0.45
C CYS A 143 -5.66 -17.75 -1.85
N HIS A 144 -5.91 -16.84 -2.79
CA HIS A 144 -6.33 -17.13 -4.16
C HIS A 144 -5.21 -17.01 -5.20
N LEU A 145 -3.97 -16.70 -4.77
CA LEU A 145 -2.80 -16.62 -5.66
C LEU A 145 -2.61 -17.85 -6.57
N ARG A 146 -3.03 -19.04 -6.11
CA ARG A 146 -2.93 -20.26 -6.91
C ARG A 146 -4.01 -20.35 -7.99
N THR A 147 -5.15 -19.71 -7.81
CA THR A 147 -6.30 -19.74 -8.72
C THR A 147 -6.13 -18.74 -9.86
N GLU A 148 -5.49 -17.61 -9.57
CA GLU A 148 -5.26 -16.53 -10.56
C GLU A 148 -3.93 -16.65 -11.29
N ARG A 149 -3.06 -17.59 -10.91
CA ARG A 149 -1.81 -17.84 -11.63
C ARG A 149 -2.11 -18.50 -12.98
N GLN A 150 -1.95 -17.75 -14.05
CA GLN A 150 -1.84 -18.34 -15.38
C GLN A 150 -0.65 -19.32 -15.41
N LYS A 151 -0.91 -20.58 -15.77
CA LYS A 151 0.14 -21.56 -16.02
C LYS A 151 0.59 -21.37 -17.46
N LEU A 152 1.66 -20.66 -17.68
CA LEU A 152 2.29 -20.57 -18.98
C LEU A 152 3.17 -21.81 -19.20
N LYS A 153 2.90 -22.55 -20.26
CA LYS A 153 3.80 -23.61 -20.74
C LYS A 153 4.90 -22.95 -21.54
N PHE A 154 6.13 -23.30 -21.28
CA PHE A 154 7.27 -22.79 -22.04
C PHE A 154 8.26 -23.90 -22.37
N ALA A 155 9.02 -23.72 -23.45
CA ALA A 155 10.22 -24.47 -23.72
C ALA A 155 11.42 -23.53 -23.67
N LYS A 156 12.48 -23.95 -22.96
CA LYS A 156 13.75 -23.22 -23.01
C LYS A 156 14.69 -23.94 -23.95
N MET A 157 15.15 -23.25 -24.98
CA MET A 157 16.03 -23.80 -26.01
C MET A 157 17.31 -22.97 -26.13
N GLN A 158 18.41 -23.63 -26.54
CA GLN A 158 19.70 -22.99 -26.68
C GLN A 158 20.28 -23.34 -28.04
N THR A 159 20.79 -22.33 -28.74
CA THR A 159 21.50 -22.52 -30.02
C THR A 159 22.68 -21.54 -30.11
N CYS A 160 23.86 -22.05 -30.39
CA CYS A 160 25.09 -21.26 -30.61
C CYS A 160 25.43 -20.29 -29.43
N GLY A 161 25.08 -20.64 -28.19
CA GLY A 161 25.33 -19.83 -27.02
C GLY A 161 24.21 -18.86 -26.64
N ASN A 162 23.18 -18.67 -27.47
CA ASN A 162 21.99 -17.90 -27.15
C ASN A 162 20.88 -18.81 -26.63
N ASP A 163 20.28 -18.45 -25.52
CA ASP A 163 19.15 -19.18 -24.93
C ASP A 163 17.87 -18.36 -24.94
N TYR A 164 16.77 -18.98 -25.38
CA TYR A 164 15.48 -18.34 -25.52
C TYR A 164 14.39 -19.14 -24.81
N ILE A 165 13.39 -18.42 -24.28
CA ILE A 165 12.16 -18.97 -23.72
C ILE A 165 11.09 -18.89 -24.82
N PHE A 166 10.61 -20.05 -25.27
CA PHE A 166 9.54 -20.14 -26.28
C PHE A 166 8.19 -20.23 -25.58
N LEU A 167 7.25 -19.37 -26.00
CA LEU A 167 5.89 -19.30 -25.47
C LEU A 167 4.89 -19.37 -26.61
N GLU A 168 3.85 -20.18 -26.42
CA GLU A 168 2.70 -20.23 -27.32
C GLU A 168 1.71 -19.13 -26.95
N ASN A 169 1.33 -18.30 -27.91
CA ASN A 169 0.35 -17.24 -27.78
C ASN A 169 -0.72 -17.27 -28.87
N PHE A 170 -1.11 -18.47 -29.27
CA PHE A 170 -2.11 -18.67 -30.35
C PHE A 170 -3.49 -18.12 -29.98
N HIS A 171 -3.81 -17.96 -28.71
CA HIS A 171 -5.09 -17.44 -28.21
C HIS A 171 -5.00 -15.99 -27.73
N GLY A 172 -3.85 -15.33 -27.79
CA GLY A 172 -3.67 -13.96 -27.37
C GLY A 172 -3.70 -13.76 -25.85
N GLU A 173 -3.39 -14.80 -25.08
CA GLU A 173 -3.41 -14.75 -23.61
C GLU A 173 -2.29 -13.86 -23.04
N ILE A 174 -1.17 -13.74 -23.77
CA ILE A 174 -0.02 -12.91 -23.38
C ILE A 174 -0.19 -11.52 -24.02
N THR A 175 -0.65 -10.56 -23.23
CA THR A 175 -0.95 -9.19 -23.68
C THR A 175 0.20 -8.21 -23.51
N CYS A 176 1.13 -8.48 -22.59
CA CYS A 176 2.26 -7.60 -22.25
C CYS A 176 3.58 -8.40 -22.32
N PRO A 177 4.03 -8.82 -23.51
CA PRO A 177 5.24 -9.63 -23.64
C PRO A 177 6.52 -8.91 -23.22
N GLU A 178 6.57 -7.58 -23.30
CA GLU A 178 7.73 -6.77 -22.91
C GLU A 178 8.02 -6.92 -21.41
N SER A 179 7.02 -6.74 -20.58
CA SER A 179 7.16 -6.86 -19.12
C SER A 179 7.39 -8.30 -18.66
N LEU A 180 6.76 -9.26 -19.36
CA LEU A 180 6.97 -10.69 -19.12
C LEU A 180 8.41 -11.07 -19.41
N CYS A 181 8.99 -10.53 -20.51
CA CYS A 181 10.36 -10.77 -20.91
C CYS A 181 11.36 -10.31 -19.86
N VAL A 182 11.24 -9.08 -19.37
CA VAL A 182 12.11 -8.55 -18.31
C VAL A 182 12.08 -9.45 -17.07
N THR A 183 10.89 -9.95 -16.69
CA THR A 183 10.75 -10.79 -15.50
C THR A 183 11.30 -12.20 -15.73
N PHE A 184 11.01 -12.82 -16.87
CA PHE A 184 11.40 -14.22 -17.11
C PHE A 184 12.86 -14.37 -17.52
N CYS A 185 13.44 -13.39 -18.19
CA CYS A 185 14.82 -13.44 -18.64
C CYS A 185 15.82 -13.12 -17.55
N ASP A 186 15.39 -12.58 -16.38
CA ASP A 186 16.29 -12.37 -15.26
C ASP A 186 16.93 -13.71 -14.82
N ARG A 187 18.27 -13.75 -14.80
CA ARG A 187 19.03 -14.98 -14.51
C ARG A 187 19.09 -15.31 -13.01
N HIS A 188 18.69 -14.37 -12.14
CA HIS A 188 18.72 -14.56 -10.69
C HIS A 188 17.33 -14.82 -10.11
N TYR A 189 16.30 -14.15 -10.64
CA TYR A 189 14.95 -14.18 -10.09
C TYR A 189 13.91 -14.78 -11.06
N GLY A 190 14.26 -14.94 -12.33
CA GLY A 190 13.42 -15.52 -13.38
C GLY A 190 13.86 -16.91 -13.82
N ILE A 191 13.47 -17.30 -15.03
CA ILE A 191 13.92 -18.53 -15.72
C ILE A 191 15.36 -18.35 -16.23
N GLY A 192 15.72 -17.11 -16.56
CA GLY A 192 17.01 -16.68 -17.11
C GLY A 192 17.14 -17.06 -18.58
N ALA A 193 17.22 -16.07 -19.45
CA ALA A 193 17.43 -16.26 -20.88
C ALA A 193 17.91 -14.96 -21.55
N ASP A 194 18.36 -15.03 -22.81
CA ASP A 194 18.71 -13.88 -23.62
C ASP A 194 17.47 -13.17 -24.19
N GLY A 195 16.34 -13.86 -24.22
CA GLY A 195 15.06 -13.30 -24.69
C GLY A 195 13.92 -14.29 -24.66
N ILE A 196 12.75 -13.80 -25.08
CA ILE A 196 11.52 -14.58 -25.26
C ILE A 196 11.17 -14.64 -26.75
N ILE A 197 10.70 -15.79 -27.20
CA ILE A 197 10.10 -15.98 -28.50
C ILE A 197 8.64 -16.32 -28.32
N LEU A 198 7.77 -15.49 -28.88
CA LEU A 198 6.33 -15.68 -28.92
C LEU A 198 5.93 -16.29 -30.27
N MET A 199 5.18 -17.39 -30.21
CA MET A 199 4.54 -17.99 -31.38
C MET A 199 3.07 -17.57 -31.42
N GLU A 200 2.71 -16.77 -32.40
CA GLU A 200 1.36 -16.24 -32.63
C GLU A 200 0.72 -16.82 -33.88
N PRO A 201 -0.62 -16.75 -34.03
CA PRO A 201 -1.29 -17.18 -35.24
C PRO A 201 -0.83 -16.34 -36.45
N SER A 202 -0.81 -16.96 -37.64
CA SER A 202 -0.46 -16.32 -38.90
C SER A 202 -1.46 -16.71 -39.99
N ASP A 203 -1.83 -15.75 -40.81
CA ASP A 203 -2.72 -15.99 -41.96
C ASP A 203 -1.96 -16.52 -43.21
N ILE A 204 -0.64 -16.44 -43.19
CA ILE A 204 0.19 -16.74 -44.39
C ILE A 204 1.26 -17.82 -44.15
N ALA A 205 1.42 -18.28 -42.90
CA ALA A 205 2.39 -19.29 -42.50
C ALA A 205 1.84 -20.13 -41.34
N ASP A 206 2.54 -21.19 -40.93
CA ASP A 206 2.14 -22.06 -39.83
C ASP A 206 2.11 -21.30 -38.49
N ALA A 207 2.98 -20.31 -38.30
CA ALA A 207 3.01 -19.42 -37.16
C ALA A 207 3.75 -18.11 -37.46
N LYS A 208 3.43 -17.07 -36.73
CA LYS A 208 4.17 -15.82 -36.68
C LYS A 208 5.06 -15.82 -35.45
N MET A 209 6.33 -15.50 -35.62
CA MET A 209 7.28 -15.38 -34.53
C MET A 209 7.52 -13.90 -34.16
N ARG A 210 7.41 -13.57 -32.89
CA ARG A 210 7.87 -12.30 -32.33
C ARG A 210 8.97 -12.58 -31.29
N MET A 211 10.02 -11.79 -31.33
CA MET A 211 11.14 -11.94 -30.41
C MET A 211 11.28 -10.70 -29.54
N PHE A 212 11.53 -10.92 -28.26
CA PHE A 212 11.80 -9.87 -27.27
C PHE A 212 13.14 -10.13 -26.61
N ASN A 213 13.99 -9.11 -26.52
CA ASN A 213 15.26 -9.16 -25.81
C ASN A 213 15.03 -9.13 -24.29
N ALA A 214 16.03 -9.53 -23.49
CA ALA A 214 15.92 -9.55 -22.02
C ALA A 214 15.56 -8.20 -21.38
N ASP A 215 15.79 -7.09 -22.08
CA ASP A 215 15.41 -5.73 -21.66
C ASP A 215 13.96 -5.35 -22.00
N GLY A 216 13.20 -6.26 -22.62
CA GLY A 216 11.83 -6.05 -23.06
C GLY A 216 11.68 -5.41 -24.44
N SER A 217 12.76 -5.04 -25.11
CA SER A 217 12.71 -4.48 -26.46
C SER A 217 12.34 -5.56 -27.49
N GLU A 218 11.46 -5.25 -28.45
CA GLU A 218 11.13 -6.16 -29.54
C GLU A 218 12.25 -6.16 -30.58
N GLY A 219 12.79 -7.34 -30.89
CA GLY A 219 13.84 -7.53 -31.87
C GLY A 219 13.28 -7.86 -33.24
N ALA A 220 14.00 -7.46 -34.30
CA ALA A 220 13.56 -7.67 -35.65
C ALA A 220 13.61 -9.14 -36.11
N MET A 221 14.56 -9.93 -35.61
CA MET A 221 14.74 -11.36 -35.98
C MET A 221 15.75 -12.05 -35.07
N ALA A 222 15.51 -13.31 -34.72
CA ALA A 222 16.48 -14.22 -34.13
C ALA A 222 16.75 -15.40 -35.09
N GLY A 223 17.63 -15.22 -36.04
CA GLY A 223 17.95 -16.26 -37.05
C GLY A 223 18.43 -17.58 -36.44
N ASN A 224 19.03 -17.54 -35.23
CA ASN A 224 19.46 -18.74 -34.52
C ASN A 224 18.31 -19.50 -33.84
N ALA A 225 17.20 -18.84 -33.58
CA ALA A 225 16.05 -19.43 -32.88
C ALA A 225 15.17 -20.28 -33.84
N LEU A 226 15.37 -20.15 -35.15
CA LEU A 226 14.61 -20.90 -36.18
C LEU A 226 15.27 -22.24 -36.54
N ARG A 227 16.39 -22.59 -35.97
CA ARG A 227 17.10 -23.86 -36.21
C ARG A 227 16.89 -24.83 -35.05
#